data_438545d5f808c1c7db293270939f69a4
#
_entry.id   438545d5f808c1c7db293270939f69a4
#
_cell.length_a   1.000
_cell.length_b   1.000
_cell.length_c   1.000
_cell.angle_alpha   90.00
_cell.angle_beta   90.00
_cell.angle_gamma   90.00
#
_symmetry.space_group_name_H-M   'P 1'
#
loop_
_entity.id
_entity.type
_entity.pdbx_description
1 polymer ?
#
loop_
_entity_poly.entity_id
_entity_poly.type
_entity_poly.pdbx_seq_one_letter_code
_entity_poly.pdbx_strand_id
1 'polypeptide(L)'
;KKINLEITASDDIDQLHKGNYPRDLPEDRRRISDFQLKIYDELVENKTITKNFNNYFFKNGDSRDPEIAGIGGALVGSFYSILICLLLAFPVAVLASIYLEEFAPKNKITDFIEININNLAAVPSIVYGLLALQILLATIQLPRSTPLVAGITLALMTLPRIIIPWDRKSTRL
;
A
#
# COMPACT_ATOMS: atom_id res chain seq x y z
N LYS A 1 -32.50 2.04 29.40
CA LYS A 1 -31.85 2.51 28.16
C LYS A 1 -30.84 1.44 27.75
N LYS A 2 -31.11 0.68 26.67
CA LYS A 2 -30.15 -0.33 26.17
C LYS A 2 -28.97 0.43 25.56
N ILE A 3 -27.78 0.16 26.06
CA ILE A 3 -26.53 0.71 25.52
C ILE A 3 -26.00 -0.34 24.55
N ASN A 4 -25.94 -0.01 23.27
CA ASN A 4 -25.27 -0.84 22.29
C ASN A 4 -23.78 -0.48 22.30
N LEU A 5 -22.93 -1.43 22.68
CA LEU A 5 -21.48 -1.32 22.60
C LEU A 5 -21.03 -2.13 21.37
N GLU A 6 -20.30 -1.47 20.46
CA GLU A 6 -19.57 -2.16 19.40
C GLU A 6 -18.18 -2.49 19.94
N ILE A 7 -17.84 -3.77 19.95
CA ILE A 7 -16.55 -4.28 20.42
C ILE A 7 -15.95 -5.10 19.28
N THR A 8 -14.70 -4.86 18.97
CA THR A 8 -13.92 -5.74 18.08
C THR A 8 -13.61 -7.02 18.84
N ALA A 9 -14.04 -8.16 18.30
CA ALA A 9 -13.82 -9.47 18.92
C ALA A 9 -12.38 -9.93 18.64
N SER A 10 -11.77 -10.58 19.64
CA SER A 10 -10.52 -11.31 19.43
C SER A 10 -10.70 -12.47 18.45
N ASP A 11 -9.59 -12.94 17.86
CA ASP A 11 -9.63 -14.09 16.95
C ASP A 11 -10.27 -15.32 17.58
N ASP A 12 -9.98 -15.57 18.86
CA ASP A 12 -10.57 -16.70 19.60
C ASP A 12 -12.10 -16.61 19.70
N ILE A 13 -12.66 -15.41 19.90
CA ILE A 13 -14.12 -15.21 19.96
C ILE A 13 -14.73 -15.31 18.55
N ASP A 14 -14.04 -14.86 17.51
CA ASP A 14 -14.50 -15.01 16.13
C ASP A 14 -14.51 -16.49 15.71
N GLN A 15 -13.48 -17.26 16.07
CA GLN A 15 -13.44 -18.72 15.86
C GLN A 15 -14.56 -19.44 16.63
N LEU A 16 -14.81 -19.02 17.85
CA LEU A 16 -15.91 -19.54 18.67
C LEU A 16 -17.27 -19.27 18.02
N HIS A 17 -17.48 -18.07 17.49
CA HIS A 17 -18.70 -17.69 16.81
C HIS A 17 -18.91 -18.43 15.47
N LYS A 18 -17.82 -18.75 14.76
CA LYS A 18 -17.83 -19.56 13.55
C LYS A 18 -18.00 -21.06 13.81
N GLY A 19 -17.96 -21.49 15.06
CA GLY A 19 -18.03 -22.90 15.44
C GLY A 19 -16.73 -23.69 15.22
N ASN A 20 -15.63 -23.01 14.90
CA ASN A 20 -14.32 -23.62 14.63
C ASN A 20 -13.43 -23.71 15.88
N TYR A 21 -13.89 -23.16 17.01
CA TYR A 21 -13.13 -23.18 18.25
C TYR A 21 -13.13 -24.57 18.89
N PRO A 22 -11.98 -25.16 19.26
CA PRO A 22 -11.90 -26.53 19.81
C PRO A 22 -12.42 -26.55 21.24
N ARG A 23 -13.71 -26.85 21.40
CA ARG A 23 -14.38 -26.95 22.72
C ARG A 23 -14.02 -28.22 23.49
N ASP A 24 -13.55 -29.26 22.77
CA ASP A 24 -13.27 -30.60 23.33
C ASP A 24 -11.90 -30.69 24.04
N LEU A 25 -11.05 -29.63 23.91
CA LEU A 25 -9.76 -29.60 24.59
C LEU A 25 -9.92 -29.30 26.08
N PRO A 26 -9.05 -29.87 26.95
CA PRO A 26 -8.99 -29.49 28.36
C PRO A 26 -8.76 -27.98 28.55
N GLU A 27 -9.29 -27.42 29.65
CA GLU A 27 -9.25 -25.99 29.92
C GLU A 27 -7.80 -25.40 29.95
N ASP A 28 -6.84 -26.21 30.44
CA ASP A 28 -5.41 -25.85 30.49
C ASP A 28 -4.77 -25.67 29.11
N ARG A 29 -5.38 -26.17 28.04
CA ARG A 29 -4.91 -26.06 26.67
C ARG A 29 -5.72 -25.06 25.82
N ARG A 30 -6.68 -24.37 26.42
CA ARG A 30 -7.53 -23.38 25.77
C ARG A 30 -7.24 -21.98 26.31
N ARG A 31 -7.40 -20.98 25.46
CA ARG A 31 -7.29 -19.57 25.87
C ARG A 31 -8.55 -19.05 26.56
N ILE A 32 -9.69 -19.68 26.27
CA ILE A 32 -11.00 -19.33 26.83
C ILE A 32 -11.36 -20.39 27.89
N SER A 33 -11.64 -19.94 29.12
CA SER A 33 -12.04 -20.82 30.21
C SER A 33 -13.48 -21.34 30.02
N ASP A 34 -13.82 -22.45 30.71
CA ASP A 34 -15.18 -23.02 30.69
C ASP A 34 -16.22 -22.02 31.17
N PHE A 35 -15.88 -21.20 32.15
CA PHE A 35 -16.73 -20.13 32.63
C PHE A 35 -17.01 -19.05 31.56
N GLN A 36 -16.00 -18.66 30.82
CA GLN A 36 -16.15 -17.70 29.71
C GLN A 36 -16.97 -18.26 28.56
N LEU A 37 -16.79 -19.55 28.22
CA LEU A 37 -17.60 -20.24 27.22
C LEU A 37 -19.07 -20.23 27.61
N LYS A 38 -19.39 -20.51 28.87
CA LYS A 38 -20.77 -20.53 29.37
C LYS A 38 -21.41 -19.13 29.28
N ILE A 39 -20.70 -18.10 29.67
CA ILE A 39 -21.18 -16.71 29.55
C ILE A 39 -21.40 -16.36 28.06
N TYR A 40 -20.49 -16.75 27.19
CA TYR A 40 -20.63 -16.50 25.77
C TYR A 40 -21.89 -17.16 25.20
N ASP A 41 -22.09 -18.45 25.49
CA ASP A 41 -23.26 -19.21 25.03
C ASP A 41 -24.57 -18.58 25.54
N GLU A 42 -24.64 -18.16 26.79
CA GLU A 42 -25.78 -17.42 27.36
C GLU A 42 -26.05 -16.09 26.65
N LEU A 43 -24.99 -15.31 26.33
CA LEU A 43 -25.13 -14.05 25.63
C LEU A 43 -25.57 -14.21 24.16
N VAL A 44 -25.15 -15.30 23.51
CA VAL A 44 -25.57 -15.64 22.15
C VAL A 44 -27.03 -16.11 22.14
N GLU A 45 -27.41 -16.97 23.07
CA GLU A 45 -28.78 -17.48 23.22
C GLU A 45 -29.79 -16.37 23.49
N ASN A 46 -29.41 -15.42 24.34
CA ASN A 46 -30.19 -14.21 24.64
C ASN A 46 -30.17 -13.17 23.54
N LYS A 47 -29.54 -13.45 22.40
CA LYS A 47 -29.34 -12.48 21.27
C LYS A 47 -28.77 -11.13 21.71
N THR A 48 -27.94 -11.14 22.74
CA THR A 48 -27.28 -9.95 23.27
C THR A 48 -26.04 -9.62 22.40
N ILE A 49 -25.41 -10.63 21.83
CA ILE A 49 -24.29 -10.51 20.89
C ILE A 49 -24.82 -10.70 19.47
N THR A 50 -24.55 -9.71 18.61
CA THR A 50 -24.87 -9.78 17.19
C THR A 50 -23.62 -9.47 16.37
N LYS A 51 -23.45 -10.20 15.25
CA LYS A 51 -22.33 -9.95 14.35
C LYS A 51 -22.63 -8.74 13.45
N ASN A 52 -21.80 -7.72 13.52
CA ASN A 52 -21.84 -6.57 12.63
C ASN A 52 -20.67 -6.59 11.64
N PHE A 53 -20.84 -5.92 10.51
CA PHE A 53 -19.74 -5.73 9.57
C PHE A 53 -18.64 -4.88 10.21
N ASN A 54 -17.38 -5.33 10.09
CA ASN A 54 -16.23 -4.64 10.68
C ASN A 54 -15.87 -3.38 9.89
N ASN A 55 -16.55 -2.28 10.16
CA ASN A 55 -16.23 -0.98 9.57
C ASN A 55 -14.89 -0.41 10.04
N TYR A 56 -14.41 -0.82 11.22
CA TYR A 56 -13.13 -0.37 11.77
C TYR A 56 -11.96 -0.76 10.89
N PHE A 57 -12.04 -1.95 10.26
CA PHE A 57 -11.02 -2.44 9.34
C PHE A 57 -10.74 -1.47 8.20
N PHE A 58 -11.75 -0.78 7.68
CA PHE A 58 -11.59 0.20 6.60
C PHE A 58 -11.27 1.61 7.06
N LYS A 59 -11.59 1.97 8.31
CA LYS A 59 -11.40 3.32 8.84
C LYS A 59 -10.12 3.48 9.64
N ASN A 60 -9.72 2.44 10.37
CA ASN A 60 -8.56 2.50 11.22
C ASN A 60 -7.26 2.39 10.40
N GLY A 61 -6.20 2.95 10.97
CA GLY A 61 -4.85 2.78 10.48
C GLY A 61 -4.19 1.51 11.02
N ASP A 62 -2.89 1.43 10.83
CA ASP A 62 -2.06 0.37 11.38
C ASP A 62 -2.04 0.45 12.92
N SER A 63 -2.17 -0.70 13.57
CA SER A 63 -2.14 -0.83 15.03
C SER A 63 -1.37 -2.08 15.43
N ARG A 64 -0.75 -2.03 16.61
CA ARG A 64 -0.11 -3.21 17.22
C ARG A 64 -1.12 -4.24 17.70
N ASP A 65 -2.32 -3.78 18.04
CA ASP A 65 -3.42 -4.65 18.44
C ASP A 65 -4.17 -5.12 17.20
N PRO A 66 -4.13 -6.43 16.88
CA PRO A 66 -4.75 -6.98 15.66
C PRO A 66 -6.26 -6.68 15.58
N GLU A 67 -6.91 -6.55 16.72
CA GLU A 67 -8.36 -6.37 16.85
C GLU A 67 -8.84 -5.00 16.33
N ILE A 68 -7.99 -3.99 16.44
CA ILE A 68 -8.29 -2.62 16.00
C ILE A 68 -7.47 -2.18 14.80
N ALA A 69 -6.61 -3.07 14.27
CA ALA A 69 -5.83 -2.80 13.08
C ALA A 69 -6.74 -2.68 11.85
N GLY A 70 -6.43 -1.74 10.99
CA GLY A 70 -7.19 -1.49 9.78
C GLY A 70 -6.29 -1.08 8.61
N ILE A 71 -6.87 -1.09 7.42
CA ILE A 71 -6.18 -0.76 6.17
C ILE A 71 -6.45 0.68 5.70
N GLY A 72 -7.30 1.44 6.42
CA GLY A 72 -7.72 2.78 6.01
C GLY A 72 -6.54 3.72 5.75
N GLY A 73 -5.59 3.78 6.66
CA GLY A 73 -4.38 4.60 6.51
C GLY A 73 -3.53 4.19 5.30
N ALA A 74 -3.37 2.88 5.08
CA ALA A 74 -2.61 2.34 3.95
C ALA A 74 -3.29 2.65 2.61
N LEU A 75 -4.62 2.52 2.53
CA LEU A 75 -5.39 2.85 1.32
C LEU A 75 -5.25 4.33 0.96
N VAL A 76 -5.44 5.21 1.94
CA VAL A 76 -5.31 6.66 1.73
C VAL A 76 -3.88 7.04 1.36
N GLY A 77 -2.89 6.48 2.07
CA GLY A 77 -1.48 6.70 1.78
C GLY A 77 -1.08 6.25 0.38
N SER A 78 -1.52 5.07 -0.05
CA SER A 78 -1.28 4.53 -1.40
C SER A 78 -1.94 5.40 -2.47
N PHE A 79 -3.18 5.82 -2.26
CA PHE A 79 -3.91 6.68 -3.18
C PHE A 79 -3.16 8.00 -3.43
N TYR A 80 -2.75 8.69 -2.36
CA TYR A 80 -1.99 9.94 -2.50
C TYR A 80 -0.61 9.72 -3.11
N SER A 81 0.09 8.64 -2.79
CA SER A 81 1.39 8.32 -3.37
C SER A 81 1.30 8.10 -4.89
N ILE A 82 0.28 7.35 -5.33
CA ILE A 82 0.03 7.10 -6.76
C ILE A 82 -0.38 8.40 -7.47
N LEU A 83 -1.24 9.21 -6.85
CA LEU A 83 -1.67 10.49 -7.40
C LEU A 83 -0.48 11.44 -7.61
N ILE A 84 0.39 11.57 -6.62
CA ILE A 84 1.61 12.40 -6.71
C ILE A 84 2.54 11.86 -7.80
N CYS A 85 2.74 10.53 -7.83
CA CYS A 85 3.53 9.91 -8.89
C CYS A 85 2.99 10.22 -10.28
N LEU A 86 1.67 10.08 -10.48
CA LEU A 86 1.02 10.35 -11.76
C LEU A 86 1.15 11.84 -12.16
N LEU A 87 0.88 12.75 -11.23
CA LEU A 87 0.95 14.19 -11.49
C LEU A 87 2.36 14.68 -11.84
N LEU A 88 3.39 14.04 -11.29
CA LEU A 88 4.78 14.39 -11.57
C LEU A 88 5.31 13.65 -12.81
N ALA A 89 5.13 12.33 -12.87
CA ALA A 89 5.74 11.52 -13.91
C ALA A 89 5.04 11.66 -15.26
N PHE A 90 3.70 11.66 -15.28
CA PHE A 90 2.94 11.61 -16.52
C PHE A 90 3.16 12.84 -17.42
N PRO A 91 3.01 14.10 -16.94
CA PRO A 91 3.23 15.28 -17.79
C PRO A 91 4.67 15.36 -18.32
N VAL A 92 5.64 15.11 -17.44
CA VAL A 92 7.07 15.18 -17.82
C VAL A 92 7.41 14.10 -18.84
N ALA A 93 6.96 12.86 -18.59
CA ALA A 93 7.25 11.73 -19.48
C ALA A 93 6.61 11.92 -20.86
N VAL A 94 5.34 12.34 -20.91
CA VAL A 94 4.64 12.58 -22.18
C VAL A 94 5.28 13.70 -22.98
N LEU A 95 5.59 14.82 -22.35
CA LEU A 95 6.25 15.94 -23.03
C LEU A 95 7.64 15.55 -23.52
N ALA A 96 8.43 14.85 -22.71
CA ALA A 96 9.75 14.37 -23.11
C ALA A 96 9.68 13.37 -24.26
N SER A 97 8.72 12.44 -24.22
CA SER A 97 8.49 11.45 -25.26
C SER A 97 8.11 12.09 -26.59
N ILE A 98 7.13 13.00 -26.58
CA ILE A 98 6.72 13.75 -27.78
C ILE A 98 7.88 14.57 -28.33
N TYR A 99 8.64 15.24 -27.45
CA TYR A 99 9.79 16.02 -27.88
C TYR A 99 10.84 15.15 -28.58
N LEU A 100 11.20 14.01 -27.99
CA LEU A 100 12.20 13.10 -28.55
C LEU A 100 11.74 12.46 -29.86
N GLU A 101 10.43 12.18 -29.99
CA GLU A 101 9.88 11.52 -31.20
C GLU A 101 9.65 12.47 -32.35
N GLU A 102 9.07 13.64 -32.11
CA GLU A 102 8.59 14.53 -33.16
C GLU A 102 9.52 15.72 -33.43
N PHE A 103 10.16 16.25 -32.39
CA PHE A 103 10.88 17.50 -32.47
C PHE A 103 12.40 17.39 -32.34
N ALA A 104 12.92 16.34 -31.73
CA ALA A 104 14.35 16.23 -31.49
C ALA A 104 15.13 16.05 -32.81
N PRO A 105 16.17 16.87 -33.09
CA PRO A 105 16.99 16.68 -34.25
C PRO A 105 17.80 15.38 -34.12
N LYS A 106 17.95 14.66 -35.24
CA LYS A 106 18.78 13.45 -35.31
C LYS A 106 20.26 13.82 -35.27
N ASN A 107 20.81 13.99 -34.07
CA ASN A 107 22.19 14.31 -33.84
C ASN A 107 22.77 13.54 -32.66
N LYS A 108 24.10 13.61 -32.49
CA LYS A 108 24.81 12.90 -31.41
C LYS A 108 24.32 13.28 -29.98
N ILE A 109 23.75 14.47 -29.82
CA ILE A 109 23.24 14.92 -28.52
C ILE A 109 21.93 14.18 -28.18
N THR A 110 21.02 14.07 -29.14
CA THR A 110 19.79 13.30 -28.97
C THR A 110 20.09 11.84 -28.72
N ASP A 111 21.01 11.25 -29.51
CA ASP A 111 21.43 9.85 -29.28
C ASP A 111 22.02 9.67 -27.88
N PHE A 112 22.82 10.63 -27.40
CA PHE A 112 23.37 10.58 -26.04
C PHE A 112 22.28 10.65 -24.97
N ILE A 113 21.27 11.51 -25.16
CA ILE A 113 20.12 11.62 -24.23
C ILE A 113 19.34 10.29 -24.21
N GLU A 114 19.02 9.73 -25.36
CA GLU A 114 18.29 8.44 -25.45
C GLU A 114 19.05 7.29 -24.78
N ILE A 115 20.37 7.20 -24.99
CA ILE A 115 21.21 6.19 -24.33
C ILE A 115 21.18 6.37 -22.81
N ASN A 116 21.24 7.61 -22.30
CA ASN A 116 21.17 7.85 -20.86
C ASN A 116 19.80 7.49 -20.26
N ILE A 117 18.70 7.82 -20.94
CA ILE A 117 17.36 7.45 -20.51
C ILE A 117 17.24 5.92 -20.45
N ASN A 118 17.73 5.22 -21.46
CA ASN A 118 17.76 3.75 -21.49
C ASN A 118 18.58 3.16 -20.33
N ASN A 119 19.74 3.75 -20.04
CA ASN A 119 20.59 3.33 -18.93
C ASN A 119 19.89 3.56 -17.58
N LEU A 120 19.19 4.70 -17.41
CA LEU A 120 18.40 4.97 -16.21
C LEU A 120 17.24 3.98 -16.05
N ALA A 121 16.58 3.58 -17.14
CA ALA A 121 15.51 2.59 -17.09
C ALA A 121 16.00 1.19 -16.67
N ALA A 122 17.28 0.89 -16.92
CA ALA A 122 17.91 -0.38 -16.52
C ALA A 122 18.38 -0.39 -15.05
N VAL A 123 18.37 0.77 -14.37
CA VAL A 123 18.79 0.87 -12.96
C VAL A 123 17.84 0.07 -12.06
N PRO A 124 18.34 -0.81 -11.18
CA PRO A 124 17.51 -1.51 -10.22
C PRO A 124 16.73 -0.57 -9.30
N SER A 125 15.46 -0.85 -9.06
CA SER A 125 14.56 -0.02 -8.25
C SER A 125 15.08 0.32 -6.85
N ILE A 126 15.89 -0.56 -6.28
CA ILE A 126 16.51 -0.35 -4.96
C ILE A 126 17.42 0.89 -4.94
N VAL A 127 18.08 1.20 -6.06
CA VAL A 127 18.96 2.36 -6.17
C VAL A 127 18.14 3.66 -6.06
N TYR A 128 16.98 3.72 -6.70
CA TYR A 128 16.06 4.86 -6.57
C TYR A 128 15.56 5.01 -5.13
N GLY A 129 15.29 3.91 -4.43
CA GLY A 129 14.93 3.94 -3.02
C GLY A 129 16.04 4.49 -2.13
N LEU A 130 17.28 4.05 -2.36
CA LEU A 130 18.46 4.57 -1.62
C LEU A 130 18.73 6.04 -1.91
N LEU A 131 18.58 6.45 -3.18
CA LEU A 131 18.75 7.84 -3.60
C LEU A 131 17.67 8.74 -2.97
N ALA A 132 16.43 8.28 -2.95
CA ALA A 132 15.34 8.98 -2.28
C ALA A 132 15.60 9.10 -0.77
N LEU A 133 16.08 8.05 -0.13
CA LEU A 133 16.44 8.07 1.30
C LEU A 133 17.54 9.11 1.56
N GLN A 134 18.56 9.18 0.73
CA GLN A 134 19.66 10.11 0.91
C GLN A 134 19.25 11.56 0.59
N ILE A 135 18.57 11.79 -0.52
CA ILE A 135 18.25 13.16 -0.97
C ILE A 135 17.00 13.67 -0.24
N LEU A 136 15.89 12.95 -0.28
CA LEU A 136 14.61 13.45 0.24
C LEU A 136 14.57 13.47 1.77
N LEU A 137 15.14 12.46 2.42
CA LEU A 137 15.08 12.36 3.88
C LEU A 137 16.30 12.99 4.55
N ALA A 138 17.51 12.69 4.10
CA ALA A 138 18.72 13.17 4.75
C ALA A 138 19.05 14.61 4.41
N THR A 139 18.90 15.03 3.14
CA THR A 139 19.28 16.37 2.68
C THR A 139 18.12 17.36 2.76
N ILE A 140 16.94 17.00 2.23
CA ILE A 140 15.75 17.88 2.23
C ILE A 140 14.97 17.77 3.54
N GLN A 141 15.24 16.71 4.34
CA GLN A 141 14.61 16.46 5.64
C GLN A 141 13.09 16.29 5.60
N LEU A 142 12.57 15.69 4.53
CA LEU A 142 11.16 15.35 4.46
C LEU A 142 10.81 14.24 5.47
N PRO A 143 9.61 14.24 6.05
CA PRO A 143 9.17 13.19 6.97
C PRO A 143 9.14 11.82 6.28
N ARG A 144 9.68 10.78 6.94
CA ARG A 144 9.84 9.44 6.35
C ARG A 144 8.55 8.79 5.87
N SER A 145 7.48 8.92 6.64
CA SER A 145 6.22 8.21 6.40
C SER A 145 5.20 9.05 5.64
N THR A 146 5.63 9.80 4.64
CA THR A 146 4.71 10.64 3.87
C THR A 146 4.45 10.09 2.47
N PRO A 147 3.20 10.16 1.97
CA PRO A 147 2.86 9.84 0.60
C PRO A 147 3.67 10.64 -0.42
N LEU A 148 4.12 11.84 -0.05
CA LEU A 148 4.94 12.70 -0.90
C LEU A 148 6.28 12.06 -1.24
N VAL A 149 7.01 11.57 -0.25
CA VAL A 149 8.30 10.89 -0.46
C VAL A 149 8.13 9.65 -1.33
N ALA A 150 7.12 8.84 -1.03
CA ALA A 150 6.81 7.65 -1.81
C ALA A 150 6.43 8.02 -3.26
N GLY A 151 5.58 9.02 -3.47
CA GLY A 151 5.13 9.47 -4.79
C GLY A 151 6.27 10.02 -5.65
N ILE A 152 7.17 10.84 -5.07
CA ILE A 152 8.35 11.35 -5.78
C ILE A 152 9.29 10.20 -6.17
N THR A 153 9.54 9.27 -5.25
CA THR A 153 10.41 8.12 -5.51
C THR A 153 9.86 7.25 -6.64
N LEU A 154 8.56 6.97 -6.62
CA LEU A 154 7.87 6.23 -7.68
C LEU A 154 7.92 6.99 -9.01
N ALA A 155 7.75 8.31 -8.99
CA ALA A 155 7.84 9.14 -10.20
C ALA A 155 9.23 9.05 -10.83
N LEU A 156 10.29 9.22 -10.05
CA LEU A 156 11.67 9.10 -10.55
C LEU A 156 11.96 7.71 -11.16
N MET A 157 11.42 6.66 -10.57
CA MET A 157 11.59 5.30 -11.05
C MET A 157 10.81 5.02 -12.35
N THR A 158 9.63 5.62 -12.51
CA THR A 158 8.74 5.37 -13.64
C THR A 158 9.05 6.25 -14.85
N LEU A 159 9.57 7.47 -14.65
CA LEU A 159 9.89 8.42 -15.69
C LEU A 159 10.71 7.84 -16.86
N PRO A 160 11.89 7.21 -16.64
CA PRO A 160 12.68 6.69 -17.75
C PRO A 160 11.96 5.62 -18.55
N ARG A 161 11.13 4.80 -17.88
CA ARG A 161 10.39 3.70 -18.51
C ARG A 161 9.26 4.19 -19.42
N ILE A 162 8.64 5.33 -19.10
CA ILE A 162 7.57 5.91 -19.91
C ILE A 162 8.16 6.67 -21.11
N ILE A 163 9.32 7.31 -20.92
CA ILE A 163 9.97 8.13 -21.98
C ILE A 163 10.54 7.26 -23.10
N ILE A 164 10.96 6.03 -22.79
CA ILE A 164 11.54 5.14 -23.82
C ILE A 164 10.49 4.86 -24.90
N PRO A 165 10.73 5.27 -26.16
CA PRO A 165 9.80 4.95 -27.24
C PRO A 165 9.74 3.44 -27.42
N TRP A 166 8.54 2.89 -27.46
CA TRP A 166 8.34 1.49 -27.81
C TRP A 166 8.85 1.28 -29.23
N ASP A 167 10.06 0.77 -29.30
CA ASP A 167 10.75 0.20 -30.46
C ASP A 167 10.41 0.67 -31.87
N ARG A 168 11.09 1.73 -32.32
CA ARG A 168 11.16 2.11 -33.75
C ARG A 168 11.98 1.11 -34.60
N LYS A 169 12.63 0.13 -34.02
CA LYS A 169 13.52 -0.78 -34.79
C LYS A 169 12.78 -1.90 -35.50
N SER A 170 11.52 -2.15 -35.15
CA SER A 170 10.73 -3.22 -35.79
C SER A 170 10.12 -2.84 -37.17
N THR A 171 10.20 -1.60 -37.60
CA THR A 171 9.55 -1.17 -38.84
C THR A 171 10.52 -0.78 -39.96
N ARG A 172 11.81 -1.15 -39.81
CA ARG A 172 12.78 -1.01 -40.93
C ARG A 172 13.27 -2.40 -41.34
N LEU A 173 12.42 -3.09 -42.07
CA LEU A 173 12.77 -4.09 -43.05
C LEU A 173 12.36 -3.58 -44.41
#